data_29532902b64331a9068a335b3ce4fd7a
#
_entry.id   29532902b64331a9068a335b3ce4fd7a
#
_cell.length_a   1.000
_cell.length_b   1.000
_cell.length_c   1.000
_cell.angle_alpha   90.00
_cell.angle_beta   90.00
_cell.angle_gamma   90.00
#
_symmetry.space_group_name_H-M   'P 1'
#
loop_
_entity.id
_entity.type
_entity.pdbx_description
1 polymer ?
#
loop_
_entity_poly.entity_id
_entity_poly.type
_entity_poly.pdbx_seq_one_letter_code
_entity_poly.pdbx_strand_id
1 'polypeptide(L)'
;NTTILGALKVSGKTDRGTAFGVLDAVTSSEEARIEQRLTDAQTGLVDTVRRYFEVEPVTNYFVGRVQQDLRANSTVGAQFTSVNGDGFDPAYVGAADAHVKWNDTAYRIYTRLAFSRAGQDDDRDSGWEGLAYFTKDSGSIGGQLYADFTSKGFNTNDLGFMQRDNRAQVGSHLWYRIREPYWFARESGYNLNVWRTANLDGDELGRGINFNMWHDLHNYWGFWMGLDHGFETYDDLATRGGPVMRSPAWNRWGMDVWADDRNAIGGWMGASVNWSRGGDNLRTWNGIEFELKPAPHIELEIEPSYNYQKSDAQWVENVDSDGDDEDDRYIFGELVNKTFELGIRGTWAFTPFLSTQLFLQPFVTTGDSGRIKELARARSYEFVDYDELEDNPDFQRRALRFNLVTRWEYAPGSTLFIVWQQNRDRDFDDIREPDFDPIGDAGRSFGDEGDNIFLIKINRWIGL
;
A
#
# COMPACT_ATOMS: atom_id res chain seq x y z
N ASN A 1 -15.40 -6.49 -10.64
CA ASN A 1 -16.04 -7.14 -9.46
C ASN A 1 -16.17 -8.63 -9.74
N THR A 2 -15.53 -9.45 -8.94
CA THR A 2 -15.62 -10.91 -9.06
C THR A 2 -16.88 -11.43 -8.35
N THR A 3 -17.72 -12.18 -9.05
CA THR A 3 -18.96 -12.73 -8.51
C THR A 3 -18.69 -14.02 -7.74
N ILE A 4 -18.99 -14.05 -6.44
CA ILE A 4 -18.86 -15.23 -5.61
C ILE A 4 -20.10 -16.11 -5.81
N LEU A 5 -19.92 -17.33 -6.34
CA LEU A 5 -20.98 -18.32 -6.50
C LEU A 5 -21.35 -18.98 -5.17
N GLY A 6 -20.37 -19.18 -4.31
CA GLY A 6 -20.55 -19.74 -2.98
C GLY A 6 -19.29 -19.65 -2.16
N ALA A 7 -19.45 -19.56 -0.83
CA ALA A 7 -18.34 -19.59 0.11
C ALA A 7 -18.74 -20.29 1.41
N LEU A 8 -17.81 -21.07 1.95
CA LEU A 8 -17.94 -21.74 3.25
C LEU A 8 -16.77 -21.30 4.14
N LYS A 9 -17.08 -20.90 5.36
CA LYS A 9 -16.07 -20.64 6.39
C LYS A 9 -16.41 -21.39 7.67
N VAL A 10 -15.44 -22.16 8.15
CA VAL A 10 -15.53 -22.85 9.44
C VAL A 10 -14.31 -22.47 10.27
N SER A 11 -14.52 -22.12 11.53
CA SER A 11 -13.42 -21.85 12.46
C SER A 11 -13.81 -22.29 13.87
N GLY A 12 -12.81 -22.66 14.64
CA GLY A 12 -13.03 -23.10 16.00
C GLY A 12 -11.74 -23.14 16.82
N LYS A 13 -11.91 -23.30 18.14
CA LYS A 13 -10.80 -23.54 19.06
C LYS A 13 -11.23 -24.62 20.04
N THR A 14 -10.36 -25.60 20.24
CA THR A 14 -10.58 -26.69 21.19
C THR A 14 -10.13 -26.29 22.60
N ASP A 15 -10.62 -26.98 23.62
CA ASP A 15 -10.19 -26.79 25.03
C ASP A 15 -8.68 -27.06 25.22
N ARG A 16 -8.07 -27.81 24.32
CA ARG A 16 -6.61 -28.08 24.31
C ARG A 16 -5.77 -27.00 23.65
N GLY A 17 -6.41 -25.89 23.26
CA GLY A 17 -5.73 -24.74 22.66
C GLY A 17 -5.38 -24.89 21.18
N THR A 18 -5.96 -25.89 20.48
CA THR A 18 -5.82 -25.99 19.02
C THR A 18 -6.90 -25.12 18.37
N ALA A 19 -6.49 -24.06 17.67
CA ALA A 19 -7.36 -23.24 16.81
C ALA A 19 -7.22 -23.69 15.35
N PHE A 20 -8.33 -23.70 14.63
CA PHE A 20 -8.35 -24.00 13.19
C PHE A 20 -9.30 -23.05 12.45
N GLY A 21 -9.02 -22.84 11.20
CA GLY A 21 -9.87 -22.11 10.27
C GLY A 21 -9.73 -22.67 8.87
N VAL A 22 -10.88 -22.84 8.21
CA VAL A 22 -10.95 -23.25 6.80
C VAL A 22 -11.91 -22.29 6.10
N LEU A 23 -11.51 -21.80 4.95
CA LEU A 23 -12.32 -21.03 4.03
C LEU A 23 -12.19 -21.66 2.66
N ASP A 24 -13.30 -21.86 1.99
CA ASP A 24 -13.40 -22.33 0.63
C ASP A 24 -14.40 -21.46 -0.12
N ALA A 25 -14.03 -20.91 -1.27
CA ALA A 25 -14.87 -20.03 -2.06
C ALA A 25 -14.71 -20.33 -3.55
N VAL A 26 -15.81 -20.25 -4.28
CA VAL A 26 -15.85 -20.41 -5.72
C VAL A 26 -16.41 -19.13 -6.35
N THR A 27 -15.71 -18.60 -7.35
CA THR A 27 -16.13 -17.43 -8.14
C THR A 27 -16.59 -17.85 -9.53
N SER A 28 -17.45 -17.04 -10.14
CA SER A 28 -17.83 -17.21 -11.55
C SER A 28 -16.73 -16.71 -12.48
N SER A 29 -16.80 -17.14 -13.74
CA SER A 29 -16.04 -16.45 -14.78
C SER A 29 -16.54 -15.02 -14.95
N GLU A 30 -15.61 -14.12 -15.26
CA GLU A 30 -15.87 -12.71 -15.53
C GLU A 30 -15.34 -12.34 -16.93
N GLU A 31 -16.13 -11.55 -17.66
CA GLU A 31 -15.77 -11.10 -19.00
C GLU A 31 -15.51 -9.59 -19.02
N ALA A 32 -14.42 -9.16 -19.64
CA ALA A 32 -14.18 -7.76 -19.97
C ALA A 32 -14.75 -7.44 -21.36
N ARG A 33 -15.46 -6.31 -21.45
CA ARG A 33 -15.89 -5.75 -22.70
C ARG A 33 -14.87 -4.74 -23.20
N ILE A 34 -14.21 -5.04 -24.32
CA ILE A 34 -13.29 -4.13 -24.99
C ILE A 34 -14.00 -3.49 -26.18
N GLU A 35 -13.98 -2.17 -26.24
CA GLU A 35 -14.44 -1.39 -27.38
C GLU A 35 -13.22 -0.90 -28.17
N GLN A 36 -12.98 -1.48 -29.34
CA GLN A 36 -11.93 -1.05 -30.24
C GLN A 36 -12.54 -0.11 -31.30
N ARG A 37 -12.05 1.11 -31.35
CA ARG A 37 -12.40 2.07 -32.39
C ARG A 37 -11.48 1.83 -33.58
N LEU A 38 -12.03 1.37 -34.70
CA LEU A 38 -11.31 1.18 -35.95
C LEU A 38 -11.66 2.34 -36.87
N THR A 39 -10.67 3.14 -37.24
CA THR A 39 -10.85 4.20 -38.23
C THR A 39 -10.51 3.63 -39.60
N ASP A 40 -11.48 3.62 -40.53
CA ASP A 40 -11.24 3.25 -41.92
C ASP A 40 -10.34 4.31 -42.56
N ALA A 41 -9.15 3.91 -43.01
CA ALA A 41 -8.13 4.79 -43.55
C ALA A 41 -8.54 5.47 -44.88
N GLN A 42 -9.56 4.96 -45.58
CA GLN A 42 -10.02 5.48 -46.89
C GLN A 42 -11.22 6.42 -46.72
N THR A 43 -12.09 6.16 -45.78
CA THR A 43 -13.35 6.89 -45.62
C THR A 43 -13.37 7.81 -44.38
N GLY A 44 -12.44 7.64 -43.45
CA GLY A 44 -12.41 8.35 -42.17
C GLY A 44 -13.54 7.93 -41.22
N LEU A 45 -14.33 6.92 -41.56
CA LEU A 45 -15.43 6.43 -40.71
C LEU A 45 -14.85 5.64 -39.54
N VAL A 46 -15.34 5.93 -38.36
CA VAL A 46 -14.99 5.21 -37.14
C VAL A 46 -16.05 4.13 -36.88
N ASP A 47 -15.64 2.87 -36.93
CA ASP A 47 -16.46 1.75 -36.50
C ASP A 47 -16.05 1.30 -35.09
N THR A 48 -17.02 0.94 -34.28
CA THR A 48 -16.76 0.47 -32.91
C THR A 48 -17.05 -1.02 -32.82
N VAL A 49 -15.98 -1.81 -32.78
CA VAL A 49 -16.08 -3.27 -32.62
C VAL A 49 -16.03 -3.59 -31.11
N ARG A 50 -17.06 -4.27 -30.62
CA ARG A 50 -17.15 -4.78 -29.26
C ARG A 50 -16.71 -6.23 -29.22
N ARG A 51 -15.75 -6.53 -28.36
CA ARG A 51 -15.30 -7.91 -28.10
C ARG A 51 -15.40 -8.19 -26.60
N TYR A 52 -15.78 -9.42 -26.27
CA TYR A 52 -15.79 -9.94 -24.92
C TYR A 52 -14.64 -10.91 -24.77
N PHE A 53 -13.86 -10.74 -23.72
CA PHE A 53 -12.77 -11.64 -23.37
C PHE A 53 -13.00 -12.11 -21.94
N GLU A 54 -12.88 -13.40 -21.72
CA GLU A 54 -12.82 -13.94 -20.37
C GLU A 54 -11.52 -13.44 -19.72
N VAL A 55 -11.66 -12.71 -18.61
CA VAL A 55 -10.54 -12.13 -17.86
C VAL A 55 -10.29 -12.85 -16.54
N GLU A 56 -11.29 -13.58 -16.08
CA GLU A 56 -11.20 -14.41 -14.88
C GLU A 56 -12.04 -15.67 -15.14
N PRO A 57 -11.45 -16.86 -15.13
CA PRO A 57 -12.21 -18.10 -15.24
C PRO A 57 -12.91 -18.47 -13.93
N VAL A 58 -13.75 -19.50 -13.95
CA VAL A 58 -14.29 -20.08 -12.70
C VAL A 58 -13.13 -20.52 -11.82
N THR A 59 -13.03 -19.95 -10.63
CA THR A 59 -11.87 -20.15 -9.76
C THR A 59 -12.30 -20.57 -8.36
N ASN A 60 -11.61 -21.56 -7.80
CA ASN A 60 -11.73 -21.98 -6.42
C ASN A 60 -10.56 -21.47 -5.59
N TYR A 61 -10.88 -20.86 -4.46
CA TYR A 61 -9.94 -20.33 -3.48
C TYR A 61 -10.07 -21.10 -2.18
N PHE A 62 -9.01 -21.75 -1.76
CA PHE A 62 -8.97 -22.49 -0.49
C PHE A 62 -7.93 -21.89 0.46
N VAL A 63 -8.29 -21.72 1.73
CA VAL A 63 -7.38 -21.33 2.82
C VAL A 63 -7.64 -22.24 4.02
N GLY A 64 -6.60 -22.93 4.46
CA GLY A 64 -6.60 -23.72 5.69
C GLY A 64 -5.50 -23.26 6.64
N ARG A 65 -5.83 -23.06 7.93
CA ARG A 65 -4.87 -22.73 8.97
C ARG A 65 -5.15 -23.57 10.23
N VAL A 66 -4.07 -24.04 10.85
CA VAL A 66 -4.10 -24.63 12.18
C VAL A 66 -3.05 -23.96 13.05
N GLN A 67 -3.38 -23.72 14.32
CA GLN A 67 -2.47 -23.15 15.30
C GLN A 67 -2.65 -23.86 16.63
N GLN A 68 -1.55 -24.22 17.27
CA GLN A 68 -1.54 -24.82 18.59
C GLN A 68 -0.95 -23.86 19.61
N ASP A 69 -1.71 -23.59 20.68
CA ASP A 69 -1.19 -22.87 21.84
C ASP A 69 -0.22 -23.76 22.60
N LEU A 70 0.90 -23.17 23.01
CA LEU A 70 1.93 -23.78 23.83
C LEU A 70 1.99 -23.08 25.20
N ARG A 71 2.91 -23.55 26.06
CA ARG A 71 3.16 -22.90 27.36
C ARG A 71 3.70 -21.46 27.17
N ALA A 72 3.54 -20.61 28.21
CA ALA A 72 4.04 -19.23 28.23
C ALA A 72 3.49 -18.35 27.09
N ASN A 73 2.25 -18.53 26.65
CA ASN A 73 1.61 -17.80 25.55
C ASN A 73 2.35 -17.93 24.21
N SER A 74 3.07 -19.03 24.03
CA SER A 74 3.72 -19.38 22.77
C SER A 74 2.77 -20.11 21.85
N THR A 75 3.02 -20.07 20.55
CA THR A 75 2.19 -20.74 19.54
C THR A 75 3.05 -21.33 18.44
N VAL A 76 2.56 -22.40 17.82
CA VAL A 76 3.05 -22.91 16.52
C VAL A 76 1.88 -23.04 15.58
N GLY A 77 2.09 -22.82 14.30
CA GLY A 77 1.04 -22.85 13.30
C GLY A 77 1.50 -23.37 11.96
N ALA A 78 0.54 -23.78 11.16
CA ALA A 78 0.72 -24.10 9.75
C ALA A 78 -0.46 -23.54 8.93
N GLN A 79 -0.20 -23.11 7.71
CA GLN A 79 -1.17 -22.59 6.76
C GLN A 79 -0.94 -23.20 5.40
N PHE A 80 -2.02 -23.43 4.69
CA PHE A 80 -2.00 -23.84 3.30
C PHE A 80 -3.04 -23.02 2.53
N THR A 81 -2.69 -22.55 1.35
CA THR A 81 -3.60 -21.91 0.41
C THR A 81 -3.48 -22.56 -0.96
N SER A 82 -4.59 -22.61 -1.69
CA SER A 82 -4.58 -23.00 -3.10
C SER A 82 -5.57 -22.17 -3.90
N VAL A 83 -5.18 -21.86 -5.13
CA VAL A 83 -6.03 -21.24 -6.14
C VAL A 83 -6.06 -22.19 -7.34
N ASN A 84 -7.25 -22.62 -7.74
CA ASN A 84 -7.45 -23.55 -8.82
C ASN A 84 -8.54 -23.00 -9.74
N GLY A 85 -8.26 -22.88 -11.01
CA GLY A 85 -9.21 -22.39 -12.00
C GLY A 85 -9.18 -23.20 -13.28
N ASP A 86 -10.13 -22.91 -14.16
CA ASP A 86 -10.21 -23.55 -15.45
C ASP A 86 -9.30 -22.78 -16.43
N GLY A 87 -8.39 -23.48 -17.11
CA GLY A 87 -7.50 -22.88 -18.11
C GLY A 87 -6.20 -22.25 -17.58
N PHE A 88 -5.88 -22.40 -16.28
CA PHE A 88 -4.57 -22.03 -15.74
C PHE A 88 -4.03 -23.04 -14.70
N ASP A 89 -2.73 -23.07 -14.53
CA ASP A 89 -2.07 -23.95 -13.56
C ASP A 89 -2.37 -23.54 -12.11
N PRO A 90 -2.62 -24.52 -11.22
CA PRO A 90 -2.90 -24.21 -9.82
C PRO A 90 -1.75 -23.54 -9.10
N ALA A 91 -2.07 -22.54 -8.26
CA ALA A 91 -1.13 -21.91 -7.35
C ALA A 91 -1.27 -22.46 -5.92
N TYR A 92 -0.14 -22.73 -5.25
CA TYR A 92 -0.11 -23.28 -3.91
C TYR A 92 0.88 -22.52 -3.04
N VAL A 93 0.48 -22.26 -1.79
CA VAL A 93 1.40 -21.75 -0.76
C VAL A 93 1.22 -22.56 0.53
N GLY A 94 2.34 -23.09 1.03
CA GLY A 94 2.39 -23.73 2.34
C GLY A 94 3.31 -22.97 3.28
N ALA A 95 2.90 -22.75 4.53
CA ALA A 95 3.73 -22.07 5.53
C ALA A 95 3.64 -22.73 6.90
N ALA A 96 4.74 -22.64 7.65
CA ALA A 96 4.79 -22.97 9.07
C ALA A 96 5.36 -21.80 9.86
N ASP A 97 4.80 -21.53 11.03
CA ASP A 97 5.24 -20.44 11.91
C ASP A 97 5.35 -20.86 13.38
N ALA A 98 6.22 -20.17 14.10
CA ALA A 98 6.37 -20.33 15.54
C ALA A 98 6.52 -18.97 16.20
N HIS A 99 5.82 -18.77 17.32
CA HIS A 99 5.95 -17.61 18.17
C HIS A 99 6.25 -18.07 19.60
N VAL A 100 7.50 -18.00 19.96
CA VAL A 100 8.00 -18.48 21.26
C VAL A 100 8.25 -17.29 22.17
N LYS A 101 7.67 -17.33 23.38
CA LYS A 101 7.80 -16.31 24.41
C LYS A 101 8.31 -16.93 25.70
N TRP A 102 9.11 -16.18 26.43
CA TRP A 102 9.62 -16.62 27.74
C TRP A 102 9.91 -15.44 28.66
N ASN A 103 10.22 -15.72 29.92
CA ASN A 103 10.47 -14.73 30.96
C ASN A 103 9.32 -13.70 31.08
N ASP A 104 8.11 -14.18 31.33
CA ASP A 104 6.87 -13.39 31.39
C ASP A 104 6.64 -12.52 30.14
N THR A 105 6.93 -13.10 28.97
CA THR A 105 6.84 -12.44 27.66
C THR A 105 7.86 -11.34 27.38
N ALA A 106 8.83 -11.14 28.29
CA ALA A 106 9.89 -10.15 28.11
C ALA A 106 10.74 -10.36 26.86
N TYR A 107 10.86 -11.61 26.43
CA TYR A 107 11.56 -12.00 25.22
C TYR A 107 10.64 -12.83 24.31
N ARG A 108 10.76 -12.62 23.02
CA ARG A 108 10.05 -13.40 22.01
C ARG A 108 10.88 -13.65 20.77
N ILE A 109 10.69 -14.81 20.17
CA ILE A 109 11.10 -15.14 18.81
C ILE A 109 9.83 -15.40 18.00
N TYR A 110 9.74 -14.78 16.84
CA TYR A 110 8.79 -15.15 15.81
C TYR A 110 9.55 -15.60 14.58
N THR A 111 9.16 -16.73 14.01
CA THR A 111 9.73 -17.23 12.76
C THR A 111 8.63 -17.80 11.88
N ARG A 112 8.79 -17.64 10.57
CA ARG A 112 7.96 -18.25 9.53
C ARG A 112 8.85 -18.78 8.42
N LEU A 113 8.49 -19.93 7.87
CA LEU A 113 9.02 -20.47 6.63
C LEU A 113 7.83 -20.78 5.72
N ALA A 114 7.88 -20.33 4.48
CA ALA A 114 6.87 -20.58 3.47
C ALA A 114 7.50 -21.10 2.18
N PHE A 115 6.72 -21.87 1.44
CA PHE A 115 7.03 -22.35 0.11
C PHE A 115 5.85 -22.03 -0.79
N SER A 116 6.11 -21.54 -2.00
CA SER A 116 5.11 -21.34 -3.04
C SER A 116 5.43 -22.09 -4.31
N ARG A 117 4.39 -22.41 -5.06
CA ARG A 117 4.45 -22.85 -6.44
C ARG A 117 3.30 -22.19 -7.19
N ALA A 118 3.62 -21.31 -8.13
CA ALA A 118 2.66 -20.49 -8.89
C ALA A 118 3.21 -20.23 -10.30
N GLY A 119 2.40 -19.60 -11.17
CA GLY A 119 2.73 -19.34 -12.56
C GLY A 119 2.08 -20.34 -13.52
N GLN A 120 2.23 -20.11 -14.81
CA GLN A 120 1.59 -20.91 -15.87
C GLN A 120 2.63 -21.56 -16.77
N ASP A 121 2.34 -22.75 -17.25
CA ASP A 121 3.15 -23.48 -18.22
C ASP A 121 4.65 -23.51 -17.92
N ASP A 122 5.47 -23.05 -18.85
CA ASP A 122 6.95 -23.03 -18.73
C ASP A 122 7.46 -21.97 -17.74
N ASP A 123 6.63 -20.95 -17.38
CA ASP A 123 6.95 -19.89 -16.42
C ASP A 123 6.52 -20.24 -14.98
N ARG A 124 6.24 -21.52 -14.72
CA ARG A 124 5.84 -21.98 -13.41
C ARG A 124 7.03 -22.07 -12.43
N ASP A 125 7.06 -21.10 -11.54
CA ASP A 125 8.13 -20.99 -10.55
C ASP A 125 7.76 -21.56 -9.19
N SER A 126 8.79 -21.89 -8.43
CA SER A 126 8.66 -22.22 -7.02
C SER A 126 9.76 -21.56 -6.21
N GLY A 127 9.41 -21.15 -5.02
CA GLY A 127 10.34 -20.44 -4.16
C GLY A 127 10.05 -20.59 -2.68
N TRP A 128 10.93 -19.98 -1.89
CA TRP A 128 10.88 -19.99 -0.44
C TRP A 128 10.91 -18.57 0.13
N GLU A 129 10.18 -18.37 1.20
CA GLU A 129 10.28 -17.20 2.05
C GLU A 129 10.61 -17.64 3.47
N GLY A 130 11.50 -16.92 4.13
CA GLY A 130 11.78 -17.14 5.54
C GLY A 130 11.93 -15.82 6.27
N LEU A 131 11.44 -15.76 7.51
CA LEU A 131 11.66 -14.62 8.39
C LEU A 131 11.88 -15.04 9.83
N ALA A 132 12.67 -14.25 10.57
CA ALA A 132 12.91 -14.42 11.98
C ALA A 132 13.06 -13.08 12.68
N TYR A 133 12.33 -12.89 13.79
CA TYR A 133 12.42 -11.73 14.67
C TYR A 133 12.79 -12.19 16.08
N PHE A 134 13.83 -11.59 16.65
CA PHE A 134 14.11 -11.67 18.08
C PHE A 134 13.79 -10.33 18.72
N THR A 135 12.96 -10.31 19.73
CA THR A 135 12.53 -9.08 20.41
C THR A 135 12.71 -9.19 21.92
N LYS A 136 13.30 -8.15 22.51
CA LYS A 136 13.24 -7.87 23.94
C LYS A 136 12.30 -6.68 24.17
N ASP A 137 11.18 -6.88 24.89
CA ASP A 137 10.11 -5.89 25.01
C ASP A 137 9.90 -5.37 26.45
N SER A 138 10.66 -5.88 27.42
CA SER A 138 10.56 -5.48 28.82
C SER A 138 11.55 -4.38 29.21
N GLY A 139 11.15 -3.57 30.21
CA GLY A 139 11.96 -2.46 30.75
C GLY A 139 11.96 -1.22 29.87
N SER A 140 12.80 -0.27 30.21
CA SER A 140 12.94 0.99 29.47
C SER A 140 13.75 0.83 28.17
N ILE A 141 14.66 -0.14 28.11
CA ILE A 141 15.47 -0.44 26.93
C ILE A 141 14.99 -1.75 26.33
N GLY A 142 14.58 -1.70 25.08
CA GLY A 142 14.20 -2.85 24.29
C GLY A 142 14.81 -2.83 22.91
N GLY A 143 14.50 -3.85 22.14
CA GLY A 143 15.01 -3.95 20.77
C GLY A 143 14.47 -5.16 20.03
N GLN A 144 14.55 -5.09 18.73
CA GLN A 144 14.26 -6.17 17.81
C GLN A 144 15.41 -6.33 16.82
N LEU A 145 15.86 -7.55 16.64
CA LEU A 145 16.70 -7.95 15.52
C LEU A 145 15.84 -8.74 14.56
N TYR A 146 16.00 -8.52 13.28
CA TYR A 146 15.23 -9.25 12.27
C TYR A 146 16.09 -9.64 11.08
N ALA A 147 15.69 -10.74 10.48
CA ALA A 147 16.20 -11.21 9.20
C ALA A 147 15.04 -11.82 8.42
N ASP A 148 14.98 -11.52 7.13
CA ASP A 148 14.05 -12.13 6.20
C ASP A 148 14.70 -12.35 4.84
N PHE A 149 14.20 -13.34 4.10
CA PHE A 149 14.56 -13.55 2.71
C PHE A 149 13.36 -14.05 1.91
N THR A 150 13.36 -13.73 0.63
CA THR A 150 12.42 -14.24 -0.38
C THR A 150 13.25 -14.67 -1.58
N SER A 151 13.22 -15.95 -1.92
CA SER A 151 13.96 -16.47 -3.07
C SER A 151 13.34 -16.05 -4.38
N LYS A 152 14.08 -16.14 -5.47
CA LYS A 152 13.53 -16.06 -6.83
C LYS A 152 12.42 -17.09 -7.00
N GLY A 153 11.37 -16.73 -7.71
CA GLY A 153 10.22 -17.58 -7.99
C GLY A 153 9.27 -17.82 -6.81
N PHE A 154 9.51 -17.23 -5.64
CA PHE A 154 8.49 -17.20 -4.59
C PHE A 154 7.39 -16.22 -4.97
N ASN A 155 6.14 -16.71 -5.05
CA ASN A 155 5.00 -15.91 -5.47
C ASN A 155 3.75 -16.27 -4.66
N THR A 156 3.07 -15.27 -4.12
CA THR A 156 1.81 -15.40 -3.37
C THR A 156 0.69 -14.54 -3.94
N ASN A 157 0.87 -13.94 -5.13
CA ASN A 157 -0.04 -12.93 -5.66
C ASN A 157 -1.40 -13.49 -6.10
N ASP A 158 -1.55 -14.81 -6.29
CA ASP A 158 -2.83 -15.44 -6.60
C ASP A 158 -3.86 -15.31 -5.45
N LEU A 159 -3.39 -15.30 -4.18
CA LEU A 159 -4.25 -15.13 -2.99
C LEU A 159 -3.56 -14.27 -1.93
N GLY A 160 -2.81 -13.28 -2.34
CA GLY A 160 -2.07 -12.37 -1.48
C GLY A 160 -1.56 -11.18 -2.24
N PHE A 161 -0.62 -10.48 -1.64
CA PHE A 161 0.10 -9.40 -2.27
C PHE A 161 1.58 -9.45 -1.88
N MET A 162 2.44 -9.43 -2.87
CA MET A 162 3.89 -9.40 -2.71
C MET A 162 4.48 -8.38 -3.70
N GLN A 163 5.32 -7.47 -3.20
CA GLN A 163 5.94 -6.44 -4.03
C GLN A 163 7.08 -6.98 -4.89
N ARG A 164 7.87 -7.91 -4.35
CA ARG A 164 9.01 -8.51 -5.04
C ARG A 164 9.46 -9.81 -4.37
N ASP A 165 10.07 -10.63 -5.14
CA ASP A 165 10.92 -11.75 -4.73
C ASP A 165 12.42 -11.37 -4.71
N ASN A 166 13.33 -12.34 -4.75
CA ASN A 166 14.78 -12.16 -4.88
C ASN A 166 15.36 -11.11 -3.91
N ARG A 167 15.04 -11.22 -2.61
CA ARG A 167 15.44 -10.25 -1.60
C ARG A 167 15.88 -10.94 -0.30
N ALA A 168 16.90 -10.40 0.33
CA ALA A 168 17.27 -10.70 1.72
C ALA A 168 17.48 -9.39 2.49
N GLN A 169 17.00 -9.33 3.72
CA GLN A 169 17.12 -8.16 4.57
C GLN A 169 17.52 -8.57 5.99
N VAL A 170 18.35 -7.75 6.61
CA VAL A 170 18.66 -7.82 8.03
C VAL A 170 18.58 -6.42 8.64
N GLY A 171 18.18 -6.35 9.90
CA GLY A 171 18.14 -5.06 10.56
C GLY A 171 17.88 -5.14 12.05
N SER A 172 17.88 -3.97 12.67
CA SER A 172 17.59 -3.78 14.08
C SER A 172 16.72 -2.57 14.30
N HIS A 173 15.85 -2.67 15.29
CA HIS A 173 15.09 -1.59 15.88
C HIS A 173 15.39 -1.57 17.36
N LEU A 174 16.09 -0.57 17.84
CA LEU A 174 16.42 -0.37 19.26
C LEU A 174 15.60 0.80 19.78
N TRP A 175 15.07 0.67 21.00
CA TRP A 175 14.32 1.75 21.62
C TRP A 175 14.69 1.97 23.07
N TYR A 176 14.54 3.23 23.49
CA TYR A 176 14.55 3.67 24.88
C TYR A 176 13.24 4.42 25.19
N ARG A 177 12.51 3.98 26.22
CA ARG A 177 11.21 4.54 26.62
C ARG A 177 11.27 5.04 28.05
N ILE A 178 10.84 6.28 28.26
CA ILE A 178 10.61 6.90 29.57
C ILE A 178 9.09 6.88 29.77
N ARG A 179 8.61 6.04 30.68
CA ARG A 179 7.16 5.85 30.93
C ARG A 179 6.64 6.62 32.13
N GLU A 180 7.55 7.17 32.94
CA GLU A 180 7.19 7.98 34.09
C GLU A 180 7.22 9.47 33.70
N PRO A 181 6.23 10.27 34.15
CA PRO A 181 6.22 11.71 33.90
C PRO A 181 7.49 12.39 34.41
N TYR A 182 8.05 13.26 33.62
CA TYR A 182 9.25 14.03 33.96
C TYR A 182 9.15 15.42 33.32
N TRP A 183 9.99 16.34 33.72
CA TRP A 183 10.12 17.73 33.31
C TRP A 183 8.98 18.26 32.37
N PHE A 184 8.97 17.96 31.10
CA PHE A 184 7.99 18.48 30.12
C PHE A 184 7.04 17.41 29.55
N ALA A 185 7.34 16.12 29.69
CA ALA A 185 6.61 15.04 29.09
C ALA A 185 6.06 14.03 30.07
N ARG A 186 4.95 13.43 29.77
CA ARG A 186 4.35 12.28 30.47
C ARG A 186 5.04 10.98 30.08
N GLU A 187 5.33 10.85 28.80
CA GLU A 187 5.99 9.69 28.23
C GLU A 187 6.87 10.14 27.06
N SER A 188 7.94 9.37 26.78
CA SER A 188 8.83 9.65 25.66
C SER A 188 9.46 8.37 25.14
N GLY A 189 9.70 8.34 23.83
CA GLY A 189 10.39 7.27 23.16
C GLY A 189 11.47 7.77 22.21
N TYR A 190 12.57 7.06 22.19
CA TYR A 190 13.69 7.27 21.27
C TYR A 190 13.98 5.97 20.57
N ASN A 191 14.15 5.99 19.25
CA ASN A 191 14.36 4.82 18.45
C ASN A 191 15.57 4.99 17.54
N LEU A 192 16.32 3.91 17.38
CA LEU A 192 17.41 3.78 16.44
C LEU A 192 17.18 2.55 15.58
N ASN A 193 17.13 2.73 14.28
CA ASN A 193 16.94 1.67 13.28
C ASN A 193 18.15 1.60 12.37
N VAL A 194 18.59 0.39 12.06
CA VAL A 194 19.63 0.13 11.05
C VAL A 194 19.16 -1.03 10.20
N TRP A 195 19.32 -0.91 8.89
CA TRP A 195 18.94 -1.99 7.97
C TRP A 195 19.91 -2.14 6.81
N ARG A 196 19.95 -3.34 6.27
CA ARG A 196 20.62 -3.69 5.04
C ARG A 196 19.76 -4.66 4.24
N THR A 197 19.60 -4.39 2.96
CA THR A 197 18.85 -5.21 2.01
C THR A 197 19.75 -5.52 0.80
N ALA A 198 19.71 -6.75 0.33
CA ALA A 198 20.39 -7.17 -0.90
C ALA A 198 19.46 -8.10 -1.70
N ASN A 199 19.69 -8.23 -3.00
CA ASN A 199 19.16 -9.37 -3.74
C ASN A 199 20.06 -10.61 -3.54
N LEU A 200 19.58 -11.77 -3.95
CA LEU A 200 20.35 -13.02 -3.83
C LEU A 200 21.44 -13.15 -4.90
N ASP A 201 21.50 -12.23 -5.84
CA ASP A 201 22.56 -12.09 -6.84
C ASP A 201 23.78 -11.31 -6.30
N GLY A 202 23.64 -10.67 -5.12
CA GLY A 202 24.72 -10.00 -4.41
C GLY A 202 24.69 -8.47 -4.52
N ASP A 203 23.70 -7.87 -5.16
CA ASP A 203 23.54 -6.41 -5.21
C ASP A 203 22.96 -5.88 -3.91
N GLU A 204 23.59 -4.86 -3.33
CA GLU A 204 23.07 -4.14 -2.18
C GLU A 204 21.95 -3.18 -2.64
N LEU A 205 20.69 -3.50 -2.28
CA LEU A 205 19.51 -2.76 -2.70
C LEU A 205 19.11 -1.67 -1.70
N GLY A 206 19.59 -1.74 -0.48
CA GLY A 206 19.26 -0.79 0.56
C GLY A 206 20.18 -0.90 1.75
N ARG A 207 20.59 0.22 2.28
CA ARG A 207 21.30 0.34 3.55
C ARG A 207 21.00 1.69 4.16
N GLY A 208 20.69 1.72 5.46
CA GLY A 208 20.40 2.99 6.07
C GLY A 208 20.35 2.95 7.58
N ILE A 209 20.21 4.15 8.14
CA ILE A 209 20.06 4.42 9.56
C ILE A 209 18.93 5.43 9.75
N ASN A 210 18.10 5.22 10.75
CA ASN A 210 17.05 6.14 11.18
C ASN A 210 17.18 6.38 12.67
N PHE A 211 17.06 7.63 13.07
CA PHE A 211 16.81 8.02 14.45
C PHE A 211 15.49 8.77 14.50
N ASN A 212 14.61 8.36 15.43
CA ASN A 212 13.39 9.09 15.67
C ASN A 212 13.05 9.15 17.16
N MET A 213 12.27 10.16 17.53
CA MET A 213 11.80 10.35 18.90
C MET A 213 10.36 10.86 18.89
N TRP A 214 9.66 10.58 19.97
CA TRP A 214 8.33 11.10 20.23
C TRP A 214 8.16 11.46 21.70
N HIS A 215 7.31 12.43 21.97
CA HIS A 215 7.02 12.92 23.31
C HIS A 215 5.53 13.21 23.45
N ASP A 216 4.91 12.64 24.49
CA ASP A 216 3.60 13.02 24.98
C ASP A 216 3.75 14.04 26.10
N LEU A 217 3.23 15.24 25.91
CA LEU A 217 3.39 16.35 26.83
C LEU A 217 2.37 16.28 28.00
N HIS A 218 2.60 17.05 29.08
CA HIS A 218 1.68 17.10 30.21
C HIS A 218 0.27 17.63 29.85
N ASN A 219 0.15 18.46 28.82
CA ASN A 219 -1.10 19.00 28.32
C ASN A 219 -1.77 18.09 27.27
N TYR A 220 -1.28 16.84 27.12
CA TYR A 220 -1.75 15.84 26.15
C TYR A 220 -1.55 16.18 24.67
N TRP A 221 -0.81 17.22 24.39
CA TRP A 221 -0.20 17.40 23.08
C TRP A 221 0.97 16.45 22.94
N GLY A 222 1.39 16.21 21.73
CA GLY A 222 2.61 15.46 21.50
C GLY A 222 3.26 15.82 20.18
N PHE A 223 4.46 15.31 19.98
CA PHE A 223 5.18 15.46 18.73
C PHE A 223 6.09 14.27 18.45
N TRP A 224 6.32 14.03 17.20
CA TRP A 224 7.30 13.09 16.68
C TRP A 224 8.29 13.84 15.79
N MET A 225 9.56 13.40 15.80
CA MET A 225 10.60 13.85 14.87
C MET A 225 11.41 12.65 14.40
N GLY A 226 11.81 12.66 13.13
CA GLY A 226 12.62 11.60 12.53
C GLY A 226 13.68 12.14 11.58
N LEU A 227 14.83 11.47 11.59
CA LEU A 227 15.96 11.68 10.69
C LEU A 227 16.33 10.33 10.08
N ASP A 228 16.38 10.26 8.75
CA ASP A 228 16.78 9.08 8.01
C ASP A 228 17.98 9.42 7.11
N HIS A 229 18.89 8.47 6.99
CA HIS A 229 19.95 8.48 5.98
C HIS A 229 19.99 7.13 5.29
N GLY A 230 19.75 7.14 3.98
CA GLY A 230 19.99 6.01 3.10
C GLY A 230 21.33 6.19 2.38
N PHE A 231 22.18 5.18 2.45
CA PHE A 231 23.45 5.17 1.73
C PHE A 231 23.21 4.86 0.25
N GLU A 232 24.17 5.19 -0.57
CA GLU A 232 24.17 4.81 -1.97
C GLU A 232 24.17 3.27 -2.10
N THR A 233 23.32 2.77 -3.01
CA THR A 233 23.07 1.36 -3.26
C THR A 233 22.74 1.14 -4.74
N TYR A 234 22.09 0.03 -5.06
CA TYR A 234 21.60 -0.28 -6.40
C TYR A 234 20.09 -0.49 -6.40
N ASP A 235 19.47 -0.33 -7.56
CA ASP A 235 18.09 -0.68 -7.84
C ASP A 235 18.07 -1.61 -9.06
N ASP A 236 17.60 -2.83 -8.87
CA ASP A 236 17.52 -3.88 -9.88
C ASP A 236 16.14 -3.94 -10.56
N LEU A 237 15.23 -3.04 -10.18
CA LEU A 237 13.89 -2.90 -10.78
C LEU A 237 13.69 -1.55 -11.47
N ALA A 238 14.60 -0.60 -11.32
CA ALA A 238 14.46 0.75 -11.87
C ALA A 238 14.29 0.77 -13.40
N THR A 239 14.92 -0.16 -14.10
CA THR A 239 14.88 -0.31 -15.56
C THR A 239 13.81 -1.28 -16.05
N ARG A 240 12.99 -1.84 -15.15
CA ARG A 240 11.88 -2.74 -15.45
C ARG A 240 12.22 -3.93 -16.37
N GLY A 241 13.24 -4.68 -15.99
CA GLY A 241 13.73 -5.84 -16.74
C GLY A 241 15.11 -5.69 -17.31
N GLY A 242 15.60 -4.45 -17.41
CA GLY A 242 16.94 -4.15 -17.87
C GLY A 242 18.05 -4.24 -16.81
N PRO A 243 19.19 -3.58 -17.03
CA PRO A 243 20.34 -3.66 -16.15
C PRO A 243 20.10 -2.97 -14.80
N VAL A 244 20.80 -3.44 -13.79
CA VAL A 244 20.84 -2.79 -12.47
C VAL A 244 21.31 -1.35 -12.58
N MET A 245 20.61 -0.43 -11.94
CA MET A 245 20.93 0.99 -11.88
C MET A 245 21.46 1.36 -10.48
N ARG A 246 22.30 2.37 -10.39
CA ARG A 246 22.75 2.94 -9.13
C ARG A 246 21.65 3.79 -8.51
N SER A 247 21.42 3.65 -7.21
CA SER A 247 20.50 4.47 -6.44
C SER A 247 21.27 5.44 -5.56
N PRO A 248 21.09 6.77 -5.72
CA PRO A 248 21.83 7.76 -4.96
C PRO A 248 21.51 7.73 -3.46
N ALA A 249 22.47 8.14 -2.63
CA ALA A 249 22.24 8.35 -1.21
C ALA A 249 21.19 9.44 -0.98
N TRP A 250 20.34 9.24 0.04
CA TRP A 250 19.24 10.14 0.35
C TRP A 250 19.15 10.45 1.84
N ASN A 251 18.48 11.54 2.17
CA ASN A 251 18.17 11.93 3.53
C ASN A 251 16.70 12.27 3.63
N ARG A 252 16.11 12.05 4.80
CA ARG A 252 14.77 12.48 5.15
C ARG A 252 14.76 13.14 6.52
N TRP A 253 14.00 14.20 6.62
CA TRP A 253 13.57 14.78 7.89
C TRP A 253 12.05 14.79 7.93
N GLY A 254 11.48 14.52 9.10
CA GLY A 254 10.04 14.57 9.32
C GLY A 254 9.70 15.02 10.72
N MET A 255 8.54 15.67 10.86
CA MET A 255 7.98 16.12 12.13
C MET A 255 6.46 16.05 12.06
N ASP A 256 5.86 15.52 13.12
CA ASP A 256 4.43 15.53 13.36
C ASP A 256 4.15 16.13 14.75
N VAL A 257 3.02 16.83 14.86
CA VAL A 257 2.50 17.40 16.11
C VAL A 257 1.02 17.05 16.20
N TRP A 258 0.58 16.53 17.32
CA TRP A 258 -0.83 16.23 17.58
C TRP A 258 -1.33 16.98 18.81
N ALA A 259 -2.59 17.37 18.73
CA ALA A 259 -3.30 18.04 19.81
C ALA A 259 -3.96 16.99 20.75
N ASP A 260 -4.50 17.48 21.87
CA ASP A 260 -5.32 16.68 22.78
C ASP A 260 -6.66 16.32 22.14
N ASP A 261 -6.84 15.06 21.77
CA ASP A 261 -8.03 14.49 21.11
C ASP A 261 -9.28 14.43 21.99
N ARG A 262 -9.17 14.70 23.29
CA ARG A 262 -10.30 14.75 24.24
C ARG A 262 -11.09 16.07 24.15
N ASN A 263 -10.54 17.06 23.48
CA ASN A 263 -11.17 18.36 23.29
C ASN A 263 -12.20 18.34 22.16
N ALA A 264 -13.08 19.34 22.14
CA ALA A 264 -14.03 19.54 21.04
C ALA A 264 -13.35 19.85 19.69
N ILE A 265 -12.11 20.31 19.75
CA ILE A 265 -11.25 20.56 18.60
C ILE A 265 -9.92 19.88 18.88
N GLY A 266 -9.58 18.92 18.09
CA GLY A 266 -8.33 18.16 18.05
C GLY A 266 -7.72 18.19 16.66
N GLY A 267 -6.79 17.26 16.43
CA GLY A 267 -6.18 17.01 15.14
C GLY A 267 -4.66 16.92 15.20
N TRP A 268 -4.05 16.82 14.05
CA TRP A 268 -2.60 16.77 13.94
C TRP A 268 -2.12 17.57 12.72
N MET A 269 -0.83 17.87 12.69
CA MET A 269 -0.13 18.42 11.54
C MET A 269 1.22 17.74 11.38
N GLY A 270 1.60 17.47 10.14
CA GLY A 270 2.85 16.82 9.83
C GLY A 270 3.49 17.34 8.55
N ALA A 271 4.81 17.28 8.52
CA ALA A 271 5.60 17.61 7.35
C ALA A 271 6.83 16.71 7.24
N SER A 272 7.20 16.37 6.02
CA SER A 272 8.49 15.70 5.77
C SER A 272 9.12 16.21 4.49
N VAL A 273 10.45 16.17 4.46
CA VAL A 273 11.25 16.44 3.28
C VAL A 273 12.25 15.29 3.10
N ASN A 274 12.30 14.77 1.87
CA ASN A 274 13.29 13.79 1.43
C ASN A 274 14.07 14.38 0.26
N TRP A 275 15.40 14.25 0.28
CA TRP A 275 16.25 14.73 -0.78
C TRP A 275 17.42 13.77 -1.01
N SER A 276 17.90 13.65 -2.25
CA SER A 276 19.05 12.82 -2.58
C SER A 276 20.30 13.64 -2.88
N ARG A 277 21.48 13.01 -2.66
CA ARG A 277 22.77 13.52 -3.10
C ARG A 277 23.13 12.84 -4.43
N GLY A 278 23.35 13.59 -5.48
CA GLY A 278 23.76 13.05 -6.78
C GLY A 278 22.62 12.84 -7.78
N GLY A 279 21.46 13.38 -7.50
CA GLY A 279 20.32 13.57 -8.38
C GLY A 279 19.48 14.69 -7.82
N ASP A 280 18.76 15.42 -8.66
CA ASP A 280 17.91 16.54 -8.25
C ASP A 280 16.56 16.04 -7.73
N ASN A 281 16.61 15.05 -6.82
CA ASN A 281 15.41 14.46 -6.24
C ASN A 281 15.01 15.20 -4.97
N LEU A 282 13.77 15.65 -4.92
CA LEU A 282 13.15 16.27 -3.74
C LEU A 282 11.71 15.78 -3.60
N ARG A 283 11.36 15.30 -2.42
CA ARG A 283 9.98 15.00 -2.10
C ARG A 283 9.60 15.66 -0.79
N THR A 284 8.49 16.40 -0.80
CA THR A 284 7.87 16.93 0.41
C THR A 284 6.48 16.37 0.58
N TRP A 285 6.11 16.14 1.80
CA TRP A 285 4.75 15.80 2.20
C TRP A 285 4.33 16.74 3.32
N ASN A 286 3.12 17.29 3.24
CA ASN A 286 2.53 18.15 4.26
C ASN A 286 1.07 17.75 4.44
N GLY A 287 0.65 17.53 5.67
CA GLY A 287 -0.72 17.18 6.01
C GLY A 287 -1.17 17.87 7.28
N ILE A 288 -2.46 18.16 7.35
CA ILE A 288 -3.12 18.70 8.53
C ILE A 288 -4.42 17.93 8.68
N GLU A 289 -4.77 17.56 9.91
CA GLU A 289 -6.09 17.05 10.25
C GLU A 289 -6.74 17.98 11.28
N PHE A 290 -7.97 18.33 11.02
CA PHE A 290 -8.84 18.97 11.99
C PHE A 290 -9.92 17.97 12.42
N GLU A 291 -9.88 17.58 13.70
CA GLU A 291 -10.90 16.76 14.33
C GLU A 291 -11.86 17.68 15.10
N LEU A 292 -13.13 17.67 14.75
CA LEU A 292 -14.16 18.52 15.33
C LEU A 292 -15.26 17.66 15.97
N LYS A 293 -15.48 17.83 17.27
CA LYS A 293 -16.51 17.15 18.07
C LYS A 293 -17.50 18.19 18.61
N PRO A 294 -18.36 18.81 17.76
CA PRO A 294 -19.26 19.86 18.18
C PRO A 294 -20.33 19.39 19.17
N ALA A 295 -20.59 18.08 19.20
CA ALA A 295 -21.44 17.41 20.16
C ALA A 295 -20.98 15.96 20.37
N PRO A 296 -21.31 15.28 21.48
CA PRO A 296 -20.89 13.90 21.76
C PRO A 296 -21.32 12.86 20.71
N HIS A 297 -22.23 13.19 19.86
CA HIS A 297 -22.79 12.32 18.81
C HIS A 297 -22.44 12.78 17.39
N ILE A 298 -21.55 13.77 17.25
CA ILE A 298 -21.08 14.30 15.96
C ILE A 298 -19.56 14.40 16.01
N GLU A 299 -18.93 13.76 15.05
CA GLU A 299 -17.49 13.82 14.79
C GLU A 299 -17.26 14.14 13.32
N LEU A 300 -16.38 15.09 13.05
CA LEU A 300 -16.00 15.52 11.72
C LEU A 300 -14.48 15.64 11.66
N GLU A 301 -13.86 14.96 10.69
CA GLU A 301 -12.45 15.05 10.37
C GLU A 301 -12.28 15.71 9.00
N ILE A 302 -11.33 16.62 8.88
CA ILE A 302 -10.99 17.31 7.64
C ILE A 302 -9.47 17.25 7.49
N GLU A 303 -9.00 16.54 6.45
CA GLU A 303 -7.59 16.22 6.21
C GLU A 303 -7.09 16.74 4.86
N PRO A 304 -6.74 18.01 4.70
CA PRO A 304 -6.01 18.47 3.53
C PRO A 304 -4.55 17.97 3.57
N SER A 305 -4.08 17.45 2.45
CA SER A 305 -2.67 17.09 2.26
C SER A 305 -2.13 17.59 0.93
N TYR A 306 -0.84 17.90 0.91
CA TYR A 306 -0.12 18.32 -0.28
C TYR A 306 1.21 17.60 -0.38
N ASN A 307 1.44 16.97 -1.54
CA ASN A 307 2.69 16.31 -1.90
C ASN A 307 3.32 17.03 -3.09
N TYR A 308 4.60 17.30 -2.99
CA TYR A 308 5.44 17.75 -4.09
C TYR A 308 6.57 16.73 -4.26
N GLN A 309 6.76 16.24 -5.47
CA GLN A 309 7.86 15.35 -5.82
C GLN A 309 8.55 15.85 -7.08
N LYS A 310 9.85 16.11 -6.99
CA LYS A 310 10.75 16.26 -8.14
C LYS A 310 11.60 15.02 -8.21
N SER A 311 11.53 14.30 -9.31
CA SER A 311 12.34 13.12 -9.61
C SER A 311 13.28 13.46 -10.75
N ASP A 312 14.58 13.22 -10.56
CA ASP A 312 15.57 13.39 -11.61
C ASP A 312 15.49 12.27 -12.66
N ALA A 313 15.14 11.06 -12.25
CA ALA A 313 15.06 9.90 -13.14
C ALA A 313 13.79 9.08 -12.83
N GLN A 314 12.69 9.44 -13.44
CA GLN A 314 11.47 8.65 -13.49
C GLN A 314 11.53 7.76 -14.73
N TRP A 315 11.32 6.46 -14.57
CA TRP A 315 11.22 5.55 -15.72
C TRP A 315 10.05 5.96 -16.63
N VAL A 316 10.31 5.95 -17.94
CA VAL A 316 9.33 6.27 -18.99
C VAL A 316 8.99 5.01 -19.77
N GLU A 317 9.97 4.46 -20.48
CA GLU A 317 9.81 3.28 -21.32
C GLU A 317 11.14 2.54 -21.52
N ASN A 318 11.07 1.32 -22.02
CA ASN A 318 12.19 0.60 -22.61
C ASN A 318 11.99 0.53 -24.11
N VAL A 319 13.06 0.61 -24.88
CA VAL A 319 13.05 0.60 -26.36
C VAL A 319 13.96 -0.51 -26.85
N ASP A 320 13.44 -1.33 -27.76
CA ASP A 320 14.19 -2.26 -28.61
C ASP A 320 14.66 -1.47 -29.86
N SER A 321 15.96 -1.12 -29.94
CA SER A 321 16.47 -0.27 -31.01
C SER A 321 16.93 -1.02 -32.23
N ASP A 322 17.15 -2.33 -32.14
CA ASP A 322 17.64 -3.17 -33.23
C ASP A 322 16.62 -4.19 -33.77
N GLY A 323 15.48 -4.34 -33.09
CA GLY A 323 14.33 -5.14 -33.55
C GLY A 323 14.54 -6.64 -33.32
N ASP A 324 15.28 -7.01 -32.30
CA ASP A 324 15.54 -8.40 -31.92
C ASP A 324 14.58 -8.92 -30.83
N ASP A 325 13.57 -8.12 -30.48
CA ASP A 325 12.58 -8.35 -29.41
C ASP A 325 13.19 -8.27 -27.97
N GLU A 326 14.43 -7.73 -27.80
CA GLU A 326 15.03 -7.46 -26.51
C GLU A 326 15.22 -5.95 -26.30
N ASP A 327 14.77 -5.42 -25.17
CA ASP A 327 14.98 -4.00 -24.83
C ASP A 327 16.46 -3.71 -24.57
N ASP A 328 17.04 -2.74 -25.26
CA ASP A 328 18.44 -2.36 -25.13
C ASP A 328 18.66 -0.91 -24.69
N ARG A 329 17.61 -0.07 -24.75
CA ARG A 329 17.65 1.34 -24.30
C ARG A 329 16.62 1.57 -23.20
N TYR A 330 17.03 2.24 -22.13
CA TYR A 330 16.22 2.45 -20.93
C TYR A 330 16.01 3.94 -20.70
N ILE A 331 14.78 4.41 -20.95
CA ILE A 331 14.43 5.82 -21.03
C ILE A 331 13.86 6.31 -19.72
N PHE A 332 14.37 7.43 -19.25
CA PHE A 332 13.96 8.12 -18.04
C PHE A 332 13.65 9.59 -18.35
N GLY A 333 12.77 10.19 -17.55
CA GLY A 333 12.45 11.60 -17.60
C GLY A 333 12.64 12.27 -16.24
N GLU A 334 12.98 13.54 -16.23
CA GLU A 334 12.72 14.37 -15.07
C GLU A 334 11.21 14.50 -14.91
N LEU A 335 10.71 14.50 -13.68
CA LEU A 335 9.28 14.63 -13.40
C LEU A 335 9.05 15.52 -12.19
N VAL A 336 8.18 16.52 -12.35
CA VAL A 336 7.63 17.29 -11.23
C VAL A 336 6.18 16.87 -11.04
N ASN A 337 5.92 16.12 -9.96
CA ASN A 337 4.57 15.71 -9.59
C ASN A 337 4.06 16.55 -8.42
N LYS A 338 2.84 17.05 -8.54
CA LYS A 338 2.12 17.79 -7.50
C LYS A 338 0.80 17.08 -7.24
N THR A 339 0.52 16.77 -5.97
CA THR A 339 -0.70 16.08 -5.58
C THR A 339 -1.36 16.80 -4.42
N PHE A 340 -2.65 17.07 -4.54
CA PHE A 340 -3.51 17.58 -3.48
C PHE A 340 -4.63 16.59 -3.22
N GLU A 341 -4.89 16.33 -1.95
CA GLU A 341 -5.96 15.49 -1.48
C GLU A 341 -6.67 16.17 -0.32
N LEU A 342 -8.00 16.07 -0.29
CA LEU A 342 -8.81 16.55 0.83
C LEU A 342 -9.70 15.40 1.33
N GLY A 343 -9.32 14.78 2.44
CA GLY A 343 -10.14 13.81 3.14
C GLY A 343 -11.18 14.52 4.00
N ILE A 344 -12.45 14.12 3.91
CA ILE A 344 -13.51 14.54 4.84
C ILE A 344 -14.22 13.29 5.32
N ARG A 345 -14.21 13.07 6.64
CA ARG A 345 -14.97 12.00 7.30
C ARG A 345 -15.93 12.62 8.30
N GLY A 346 -17.13 12.09 8.35
CA GLY A 346 -18.13 12.52 9.33
C GLY A 346 -18.87 11.33 9.90
N THR A 347 -19.07 11.32 11.21
CA THR A 347 -19.93 10.37 11.89
C THR A 347 -21.00 11.11 12.67
N TRP A 348 -22.25 10.73 12.44
CA TRP A 348 -23.40 11.32 13.12
C TRP A 348 -24.28 10.21 13.71
N ALA A 349 -24.31 10.10 15.02
CA ALA A 349 -25.18 9.17 15.77
C ALA A 349 -26.47 9.91 16.18
N PHE A 350 -27.54 9.80 15.41
CA PHE A 350 -28.85 10.41 15.72
C PHE A 350 -29.48 9.80 16.98
N THR A 351 -29.29 8.48 17.14
CA THR A 351 -29.67 7.69 18.31
C THR A 351 -28.64 6.59 18.52
N PRO A 352 -28.66 5.85 19.65
CA PRO A 352 -27.82 4.65 19.84
C PRO A 352 -28.00 3.59 18.74
N PHE A 353 -29.10 3.64 18.00
CA PHE A 353 -29.48 2.65 16.98
C PHE A 353 -29.43 3.18 15.55
N LEU A 354 -29.29 4.49 15.35
CA LEU A 354 -29.29 5.12 14.03
C LEU A 354 -28.07 6.04 13.88
N SER A 355 -27.21 5.73 12.93
CA SER A 355 -26.03 6.54 12.60
C SER A 355 -25.85 6.70 11.09
N THR A 356 -25.22 7.81 10.70
CA THR A 356 -24.76 8.04 9.33
C THR A 356 -23.28 8.35 9.35
N GLN A 357 -22.55 7.77 8.40
CA GLN A 357 -21.13 8.01 8.15
C GLN A 357 -20.94 8.55 6.74
N LEU A 358 -20.17 9.60 6.63
CA LEU A 358 -19.76 10.24 5.39
C LEU A 358 -18.26 10.03 5.17
N PHE A 359 -17.87 9.70 3.96
CA PHE A 359 -16.51 9.80 3.45
C PHE A 359 -16.55 10.55 2.12
N LEU A 360 -15.71 11.58 1.99
CA LEU A 360 -15.57 12.37 0.78
C LEU A 360 -14.10 12.68 0.56
N GLN A 361 -13.59 12.42 -0.65
CA GLN A 361 -12.17 12.56 -0.97
C GLN A 361 -12.00 13.03 -2.42
N PRO A 362 -11.99 14.34 -2.69
CA PRO A 362 -11.45 14.87 -3.93
C PRO A 362 -9.91 14.75 -3.93
N PHE A 363 -9.38 14.41 -5.09
CA PHE A 363 -7.98 14.19 -5.37
C PHE A 363 -7.61 14.84 -6.69
N VAL A 364 -6.46 15.53 -6.73
CA VAL A 364 -5.92 16.18 -7.93
C VAL A 364 -4.43 15.92 -8.00
N THR A 365 -3.95 15.45 -9.13
CA THR A 365 -2.52 15.26 -9.37
C THR A 365 -2.13 15.71 -10.76
N THR A 366 -0.94 16.30 -10.87
CA THR A 366 -0.30 16.66 -12.15
C THR A 366 1.11 16.13 -12.18
N GLY A 367 1.58 15.72 -13.35
CA GLY A 367 2.97 15.37 -13.65
C GLY A 367 3.45 16.19 -14.83
N ASP A 368 4.46 17.00 -14.61
CA ASP A 368 5.12 17.83 -15.60
C ASP A 368 6.52 17.25 -15.83
N SER A 369 6.76 16.77 -17.05
CA SER A 369 7.97 16.08 -17.44
C SER A 369 8.97 17.08 -17.99
N GLY A 370 10.21 16.94 -17.55
CA GLY A 370 11.32 17.76 -18.02
C GLY A 370 12.18 17.02 -19.08
N ARG A 371 13.48 17.11 -18.89
CA ARG A 371 14.48 16.48 -19.77
C ARG A 371 14.28 14.97 -19.84
N ILE A 372 14.16 14.45 -21.07
CA ILE A 372 14.15 13.02 -21.34
C ILE A 372 15.58 12.54 -21.60
N LYS A 373 15.93 11.40 -21.06
CA LYS A 373 17.30 10.90 -21.07
C LYS A 373 17.35 9.38 -21.02
N GLU A 374 18.43 8.82 -21.53
CA GLU A 374 18.69 7.39 -21.55
C GLU A 374 19.78 7.03 -20.54
N LEU A 375 19.66 5.88 -19.87
CA LEU A 375 20.70 5.35 -18.99
C LEU A 375 21.97 5.03 -19.81
N ALA A 376 23.05 5.77 -19.56
CA ALA A 376 24.27 5.66 -20.37
C ALA A 376 25.01 4.32 -20.20
N ARG A 377 24.87 3.65 -19.04
CA ARG A 377 25.51 2.37 -18.75
C ARG A 377 24.91 1.70 -17.51
N ALA A 378 24.95 0.38 -17.50
CA ALA A 378 24.61 -0.43 -16.34
C ALA A 378 25.38 0.00 -15.07
N ARG A 379 24.76 -0.18 -13.90
CA ARG A 379 25.33 0.06 -12.55
C ARG A 379 25.81 1.52 -12.36
N SER A 380 25.27 2.47 -13.11
CA SER A 380 25.56 3.90 -12.98
C SER A 380 24.28 4.71 -12.71
N TYR A 381 24.45 5.99 -12.42
CA TYR A 381 23.41 7.01 -12.41
C TYR A 381 23.85 8.12 -13.36
N GLU A 382 24.27 7.70 -14.57
CA GLU A 382 24.75 8.58 -15.64
C GLU A 382 23.80 8.45 -16.82
N PHE A 383 23.45 9.59 -17.42
CA PHE A 383 22.47 9.64 -18.46
C PHE A 383 23.00 10.46 -19.65
N VAL A 384 22.53 10.13 -20.84
CA VAL A 384 22.69 10.91 -22.08
C VAL A 384 21.32 11.46 -22.50
N ASP A 385 21.29 12.53 -23.25
CA ASP A 385 20.04 13.10 -23.76
C ASP A 385 19.37 12.13 -24.74
N TYR A 386 18.04 12.08 -24.70
CA TYR A 386 17.22 11.27 -25.57
C TYR A 386 16.10 12.16 -26.17
N ASP A 387 16.09 12.33 -27.49
CA ASP A 387 15.22 13.27 -28.22
C ASP A 387 14.16 12.53 -29.09
N GLU A 388 14.08 11.20 -29.01
CA GLU A 388 13.27 10.38 -29.92
C GLU A 388 11.91 9.97 -29.30
N LEU A 389 11.55 10.48 -28.10
CA LEU A 389 10.28 10.15 -27.45
C LEU A 389 9.11 10.67 -28.29
N GLU A 390 8.20 9.77 -28.70
CA GLU A 390 7.02 10.11 -29.50
C GLU A 390 5.86 10.65 -28.65
N ASP A 391 5.64 10.05 -27.49
CA ASP A 391 4.52 10.39 -26.61
C ASP A 391 4.93 11.38 -25.52
N ASN A 392 4.05 12.32 -25.21
CA ASN A 392 4.25 13.24 -24.09
C ASN A 392 3.91 12.54 -22.78
N PRO A 393 4.86 12.38 -21.83
CA PRO A 393 4.59 11.70 -20.56
C PRO A 393 3.93 12.60 -19.49
N ASP A 394 3.56 13.82 -19.83
CA ASP A 394 2.82 14.72 -18.95
C ASP A 394 1.43 14.16 -18.64
N PHE A 395 0.96 14.38 -17.44
CA PHE A 395 -0.37 13.94 -17.06
C PHE A 395 -1.08 14.89 -16.08
N GLN A 396 -2.38 14.89 -16.15
CA GLN A 396 -3.25 15.50 -15.15
C GLN A 396 -4.40 14.56 -14.87
N ARG A 397 -4.68 14.37 -13.59
CA ARG A 397 -5.81 13.54 -13.15
C ARG A 397 -6.53 14.19 -12.01
N ARG A 398 -7.86 14.08 -12.01
CA ARG A 398 -8.69 14.37 -10.85
C ARG A 398 -9.66 13.25 -10.58
N ALA A 399 -9.92 13.00 -9.31
CA ALA A 399 -10.82 11.96 -8.88
C ALA A 399 -11.67 12.40 -7.70
N LEU A 400 -12.84 11.78 -7.55
CA LEU A 400 -13.70 11.96 -6.39
C LEU A 400 -14.14 10.59 -5.88
N ARG A 401 -13.92 10.35 -4.61
CA ARG A 401 -14.48 9.22 -3.88
C ARG A 401 -15.49 9.74 -2.86
N PHE A 402 -16.69 9.20 -2.92
CA PHE A 402 -17.76 9.56 -1.99
C PHE A 402 -18.44 8.29 -1.50
N ASN A 403 -18.69 8.21 -0.20
CA ASN A 403 -19.42 7.11 0.41
C ASN A 403 -20.25 7.64 1.58
N LEU A 404 -21.56 7.41 1.52
CA LEU A 404 -22.51 7.74 2.58
C LEU A 404 -23.21 6.46 3.04
N VAL A 405 -23.03 6.11 4.30
CA VAL A 405 -23.58 4.90 4.90
C VAL A 405 -24.49 5.26 6.05
N THR A 406 -25.77 4.94 5.94
CA THR A 406 -26.71 5.02 7.06
C THR A 406 -26.97 3.61 7.60
N ARG A 407 -26.69 3.41 8.88
CA ARG A 407 -26.94 2.18 9.62
C ARG A 407 -28.08 2.38 10.62
N TRP A 408 -29.09 1.54 10.53
CA TRP A 408 -30.20 1.52 11.48
C TRP A 408 -30.36 0.12 12.08
N GLU A 409 -30.22 0.00 13.40
CA GLU A 409 -30.55 -1.18 14.14
C GLU A 409 -32.02 -1.12 14.54
N TYR A 410 -32.89 -1.68 13.69
CA TYR A 410 -34.35 -1.59 13.86
C TYR A 410 -34.92 -2.58 14.90
N ALA A 411 -34.11 -3.59 15.27
CA ALA A 411 -34.36 -4.50 16.40
C ALA A 411 -33.00 -5.04 16.90
N PRO A 412 -32.89 -5.54 18.14
CA PRO A 412 -31.63 -6.06 18.67
C PRO A 412 -30.99 -7.08 17.73
N GLY A 413 -29.75 -6.81 17.30
CA GLY A 413 -29.01 -7.63 16.36
C GLY A 413 -29.47 -7.60 14.90
N SER A 414 -30.51 -6.82 14.58
CA SER A 414 -31.10 -6.71 13.23
C SER A 414 -30.85 -5.32 12.66
N THR A 415 -30.17 -5.25 11.51
CA THR A 415 -29.66 -3.98 10.95
C THR A 415 -30.10 -3.77 9.51
N LEU A 416 -30.42 -2.53 9.18
CA LEU A 416 -30.59 -2.00 7.83
C LEU A 416 -29.42 -1.08 7.51
N PHE A 417 -28.79 -1.29 6.36
CA PHE A 417 -27.82 -0.36 5.79
C PHE A 417 -28.37 0.23 4.49
N ILE A 418 -28.24 1.55 4.35
CA ILE A 418 -28.46 2.28 3.10
C ILE A 418 -27.11 2.89 2.75
N VAL A 419 -26.61 2.56 1.59
CA VAL A 419 -25.30 3.01 1.10
C VAL A 419 -25.49 3.76 -0.21
N TRP A 420 -24.87 4.92 -0.30
CA TRP A 420 -24.69 5.66 -1.54
C TRP A 420 -23.20 5.89 -1.76
N GLN A 421 -22.68 5.36 -2.85
CA GLN A 421 -21.29 5.46 -3.25
C GLN A 421 -21.17 6.12 -4.61
N GLN A 422 -20.20 7.02 -4.75
CA GLN A 422 -19.80 7.59 -6.04
C GLN A 422 -18.31 7.42 -6.25
N ASN A 423 -17.93 7.01 -7.46
CA ASN A 423 -16.58 7.03 -7.96
C ASN A 423 -16.55 7.83 -9.25
N ARG A 424 -15.72 8.86 -9.27
CA ARG A 424 -15.49 9.69 -10.45
C ARG A 424 -14.00 9.77 -10.67
N ASP A 425 -13.59 9.55 -11.90
CA ASP A 425 -12.20 9.66 -12.33
C ASP A 425 -12.17 10.36 -13.69
N ARG A 426 -11.24 11.27 -13.83
CA ARG A 426 -10.95 11.92 -15.10
C ARG A 426 -9.46 12.04 -15.29
N ASP A 427 -8.97 11.34 -16.29
CA ASP A 427 -7.64 11.50 -16.85
C ASP A 427 -7.74 12.48 -18.04
N PHE A 428 -6.72 13.32 -18.20
CA PHE A 428 -6.64 14.27 -19.29
C PHE A 428 -5.53 13.80 -20.22
N ASP A 429 -5.89 13.42 -21.44
CA ASP A 429 -4.98 13.02 -22.49
C ASP A 429 -4.39 14.24 -23.22
N ASP A 430 -3.20 14.10 -23.80
CA ASP A 430 -2.50 15.11 -24.63
C ASP A 430 -2.32 16.48 -23.97
N ILE A 431 -2.09 16.51 -22.67
CA ILE A 431 -1.80 17.77 -21.96
C ILE A 431 -0.35 18.14 -22.19
N ARG A 432 -0.14 19.36 -22.67
CA ARG A 432 1.15 20.04 -22.61
C ARG A 432 1.06 21.11 -21.55
N GLU A 433 2.01 21.13 -20.60
CA GLU A 433 2.03 22.04 -19.45
C GLU A 433 0.80 21.85 -18.53
N PRO A 434 0.78 20.79 -17.68
CA PRO A 434 -0.32 20.52 -16.76
C PRO A 434 -0.57 21.68 -15.80
N ASP A 435 -1.80 22.16 -15.71
CA ASP A 435 -2.19 23.24 -14.79
C ASP A 435 -2.63 22.66 -13.43
N PHE A 436 -1.90 23.01 -12.38
CA PHE A 436 -2.19 22.59 -11.03
C PHE A 436 -3.09 23.60 -10.30
N ASP A 437 -4.41 23.44 -10.45
CA ASP A 437 -5.46 24.21 -9.72
C ASP A 437 -6.19 23.30 -8.72
N PRO A 438 -5.59 23.00 -7.55
CA PRO A 438 -6.09 21.96 -6.65
C PRO A 438 -7.50 22.25 -6.12
N ILE A 439 -7.83 23.50 -5.84
CA ILE A 439 -9.15 23.89 -5.31
C ILE A 439 -10.21 23.89 -6.42
N GLY A 440 -9.88 24.46 -7.58
CA GLY A 440 -10.79 24.49 -8.72
C GLY A 440 -11.06 23.09 -9.27
N ASP A 441 -10.01 22.25 -9.40
CA ASP A 441 -10.15 20.86 -9.87
C ASP A 441 -10.85 19.95 -8.86
N ALA A 442 -10.60 20.10 -7.57
CA ALA A 442 -11.39 19.41 -6.55
C ALA A 442 -12.87 19.78 -6.64
N GLY A 443 -13.20 21.06 -6.90
CA GLY A 443 -14.58 21.48 -7.15
C GLY A 443 -15.18 20.90 -8.44
N ARG A 444 -14.40 20.89 -9.53
CA ARG A 444 -14.83 20.34 -10.84
C ARG A 444 -15.05 18.84 -10.81
N SER A 445 -14.34 18.07 -9.95
CA SER A 445 -14.48 16.61 -9.83
C SER A 445 -15.90 16.16 -9.49
N PHE A 446 -16.72 17.01 -8.84
CA PHE A 446 -18.12 16.70 -8.56
C PHE A 446 -19.00 16.67 -9.83
N GLY A 447 -18.56 17.27 -10.92
CA GLY A 447 -19.25 17.30 -12.21
C GLY A 447 -18.76 16.26 -13.21
N ASP A 448 -17.69 15.55 -12.93
CA ASP A 448 -17.12 14.53 -13.83
C ASP A 448 -18.04 13.32 -13.96
N GLU A 449 -17.90 12.58 -15.07
CA GLU A 449 -18.59 11.31 -15.26
C GLU A 449 -18.12 10.29 -14.24
N GLY A 450 -19.01 9.41 -13.81
CA GLY A 450 -18.67 8.38 -12.85
C GLY A 450 -19.86 7.56 -12.40
N ASP A 451 -19.54 6.51 -11.65
CA ASP A 451 -20.51 5.54 -11.17
C ASP A 451 -21.24 6.05 -9.91
N ASN A 452 -22.55 5.79 -9.87
CA ASN A 452 -23.38 5.95 -8.70
C ASN A 452 -23.95 4.61 -8.30
N ILE A 453 -23.60 4.13 -7.11
CA ILE A 453 -24.06 2.87 -6.58
C ILE A 453 -24.93 3.11 -5.36
N PHE A 454 -26.17 2.61 -5.42
CA PHE A 454 -27.10 2.60 -4.30
C PHE A 454 -27.31 1.16 -3.86
N LEU A 455 -27.05 0.87 -2.58
CA LEU A 455 -27.19 -0.46 -2.01
C LEU A 455 -28.02 -0.41 -0.74
N ILE A 456 -28.96 -1.36 -0.62
CA ILE A 456 -29.70 -1.62 0.62
C ILE A 456 -29.39 -3.02 1.09
N LYS A 457 -28.87 -3.15 2.34
CA LYS A 457 -28.59 -4.43 2.96
C LYS A 457 -29.40 -4.56 4.25
N ILE A 458 -30.16 -5.65 4.36
CA ILE A 458 -30.96 -5.97 5.55
C ILE A 458 -30.40 -7.26 6.18
N ASN A 459 -30.06 -7.17 7.46
CA ASN A 459 -29.70 -8.31 8.28
C ASN A 459 -30.77 -8.48 9.36
N ARG A 460 -31.22 -9.70 9.58
CA ARG A 460 -32.16 -10.03 10.66
C ARG A 460 -31.56 -11.09 11.58
N TRP A 461 -31.50 -10.77 12.86
CA TRP A 461 -31.18 -11.74 13.89
C TRP A 461 -32.43 -12.58 14.21
N ILE A 462 -32.29 -13.90 14.20
CA ILE A 462 -33.33 -14.85 14.62
C ILE A 462 -32.70 -15.64 15.77
N GLY A 463 -33.19 -15.40 17.00
CA GLY A 463 -32.87 -16.27 18.15
C GLY A 463 -33.64 -17.57 18.02
N LEU A 464 -32.96 -18.70 18.13
CA LEU A 464 -33.55 -20.04 18.22
C LEU A 464 -33.77 -20.37 19.70
#